data_d6280db8b06c429a668d836f5094a023
#
_entry.id   d6280db8b06c429a668d836f5094a023
#
_cell.length_a   1.000
_cell.length_b   1.000
_cell.length_c   1.000
_cell.angle_alpha   90.00
_cell.angle_beta   90.00
_cell.angle_gamma   90.00
#
_symmetry.space_group_name_H-M   'P 1'
#
loop_
_entity.id
_entity.type
_entity.pdbx_description
1 polymer ?
#
loop_
_entity_poly.entity_id
_entity_poly.type
_entity_poly.pdbx_seq_one_letter_code
_entity_poly.pdbx_strand_id
1 'polypeptide(L)'
;MRKLLILISALTLMVLSCGNSGSENKGSSGAGTGSKKYRIGITQIASHPALDSAREGFKAAFKEAGIEADFDEKNANGETANANLIANNFVSSKEDLIFAIATNAAQPAAQATNDIPVVFAAITNPQSAGILKDNVTGVSDRMDVKQQLGLLLKLDSKIKTVGVLYNSSEQNSKVQVEDLKNAAKELGINIVEKSIVQANEIPQAVDNLVRETDAIYLPTDNLVASVVSLITDKATAAKKIVFGGEAAHVKGGALITQGVSYYEIGKEAGKMAIEILKNGKKPAEIQFKTMPLNEIVVNGNTLKTLGISLPEDIKAKAQIVQ
;
A
#
# COMPACT_ATOMS: atom_id res chain seq x y z
N MET A 1 -12.67 48.24 -59.43
CA MET A 1 -12.80 49.72 -59.59
C MET A 1 -12.60 50.35 -58.23
N ARG A 2 -11.70 51.33 -58.21
CA ARG A 2 -11.42 52.39 -57.21
C ARG A 2 -10.89 51.93 -55.87
N LYS A 3 -9.58 52.05 -55.59
CA LYS A 3 -8.77 53.26 -55.37
C LYS A 3 -9.25 53.95 -54.05
N LEU A 4 -8.48 54.32 -53.05
CA LEU A 4 -7.21 55.04 -52.94
C LEU A 4 -7.15 55.60 -51.51
N LEU A 5 -6.14 55.71 -50.86
CA LEU A 5 -5.01 56.59 -50.50
C LEU A 5 -4.93 56.79 -48.95
N ILE A 6 -3.84 56.41 -48.33
CA ILE A 6 -2.68 57.18 -47.86
C ILE A 6 -3.06 58.43 -46.98
N LEU A 7 -2.57 58.51 -45.76
CA LEU A 7 -1.70 59.62 -45.33
C LEU A 7 -0.87 59.34 -44.06
N ILE A 8 0.41 59.60 -44.23
CA ILE A 8 1.53 59.65 -43.29
C ILE A 8 1.43 60.95 -42.50
N SER A 9 1.80 60.94 -41.20
CA SER A 9 2.45 62.13 -40.60
C SER A 9 3.33 61.74 -39.42
N ALA A 10 4.62 61.88 -39.61
CA ALA A 10 5.63 61.90 -38.56
C ALA A 10 5.69 63.31 -37.94
N LEU A 11 5.92 63.36 -36.65
CA LEU A 11 6.60 64.52 -36.08
C LEU A 11 7.42 64.19 -34.85
N THR A 12 8.70 64.39 -34.98
CA THR A 12 9.78 64.30 -34.02
C THR A 12 9.76 65.57 -33.14
N LEU A 13 10.06 65.49 -31.85
CA LEU A 13 10.80 66.49 -31.13
C LEU A 13 11.52 65.94 -29.89
N MET A 14 12.84 66.15 -29.90
CA MET A 14 13.75 65.98 -28.76
C MET A 14 13.58 67.09 -27.75
N VAL A 15 13.76 66.81 -26.48
CA VAL A 15 14.37 67.74 -25.53
C VAL A 15 15.26 66.98 -24.55
N LEU A 16 16.55 67.30 -24.57
CA LEU A 16 17.54 66.97 -23.56
C LEU A 16 17.27 67.77 -22.29
N SER A 17 17.44 67.13 -21.12
CA SER A 17 17.89 67.83 -19.92
C SER A 17 18.69 66.87 -19.02
N CYS A 18 19.94 67.24 -18.78
CA CYS A 18 20.85 66.64 -17.81
C CYS A 18 20.45 66.99 -16.37
N GLY A 19 20.64 66.04 -15.44
CA GLY A 19 20.55 66.26 -14.01
C GLY A 19 21.07 65.04 -13.23
N ASN A 20 22.27 65.18 -12.74
CA ASN A 20 23.11 64.26 -11.98
C ASN A 20 22.55 64.02 -10.56
N SER A 21 22.60 62.80 -10.05
CA SER A 21 23.12 62.42 -8.72
C SER A 21 22.75 61.00 -8.37
N GLY A 22 23.74 60.23 -8.00
CA GLY A 22 23.72 58.82 -7.74
C GLY A 22 22.91 58.38 -6.52
N SER A 23 22.40 57.18 -6.62
CA SER A 23 22.22 56.26 -5.51
C SER A 23 22.21 54.87 -6.09
N GLU A 24 23.29 54.14 -5.84
CA GLU A 24 23.35 52.70 -6.07
C GLU A 24 22.36 52.00 -5.16
N ASN A 25 21.20 51.64 -5.70
CA ASN A 25 20.31 50.72 -5.04
C ASN A 25 20.57 49.33 -5.67
N LYS A 26 21.46 48.57 -5.03
CA LYS A 26 21.59 47.14 -5.27
C LYS A 26 20.23 46.50 -4.99
N GLY A 27 19.45 46.36 -6.03
CA GLY A 27 18.29 45.53 -6.05
C GLY A 27 18.77 44.08 -5.87
N SER A 28 18.74 43.61 -4.63
CA SER A 28 18.78 42.19 -4.29
C SER A 28 17.61 41.52 -5.02
N SER A 29 17.86 40.95 -6.19
CA SER A 29 16.99 39.93 -6.78
C SER A 29 17.05 38.75 -5.85
N GLY A 30 16.21 38.76 -4.80
CA GLY A 30 15.84 37.57 -4.07
C GLY A 30 15.20 36.63 -5.08
N ALA A 31 16.01 35.69 -5.62
CA ALA A 31 15.47 34.51 -6.23
C ALA A 31 14.66 33.80 -5.13
N GLY A 32 13.37 34.03 -5.13
CA GLY A 32 12.44 33.20 -4.39
C GLY A 32 12.66 31.79 -4.89
N THR A 33 13.35 30.97 -4.11
CA THR A 33 13.36 29.51 -4.25
C THR A 33 11.95 29.06 -3.91
N GLY A 34 11.00 29.24 -4.85
CA GLY A 34 9.73 28.56 -4.79
C GLY A 34 10.06 27.08 -4.77
N SER A 35 9.83 26.42 -3.64
CA SER A 35 10.02 24.96 -3.56
C SER A 35 9.18 24.34 -4.66
N LYS A 36 9.80 23.51 -5.50
CA LYS A 36 9.06 22.80 -6.55
C LYS A 36 8.00 21.95 -5.85
N LYS A 37 6.73 22.21 -6.14
CA LYS A 37 5.62 21.38 -5.67
C LYS A 37 5.43 20.21 -6.62
N TYR A 38 5.54 18.99 -6.12
CA TYR A 38 5.41 17.78 -6.92
C TYR A 38 3.94 17.35 -7.03
N ARG A 39 3.56 16.80 -8.18
CA ARG A 39 2.25 16.20 -8.42
C ARG A 39 2.38 14.69 -8.34
N ILE A 40 1.66 14.06 -7.43
CA ILE A 40 1.77 12.64 -7.14
C ILE A 40 0.39 12.00 -7.21
N GLY A 41 0.21 11.10 -8.17
CA GLY A 41 -0.97 10.24 -8.24
C GLY A 41 -0.86 9.10 -7.23
N ILE A 42 -1.83 8.96 -6.33
CA ILE A 42 -1.92 7.82 -5.41
C ILE A 42 -3.09 6.93 -5.84
N THR A 43 -2.81 5.68 -6.20
CA THR A 43 -3.82 4.68 -6.49
C THR A 43 -3.83 3.58 -5.46
N GLN A 44 -5.00 3.25 -4.92
CA GLN A 44 -5.23 2.21 -3.93
C GLN A 44 -6.31 1.27 -4.43
N ILE A 45 -6.12 -0.06 -4.31
CA ILE A 45 -7.12 -1.00 -4.85
C ILE A 45 -8.42 -0.99 -4.07
N ALA A 46 -8.38 -0.90 -2.75
CA ALA A 46 -9.53 -0.88 -1.87
C ALA A 46 -9.22 -0.06 -0.62
N SER A 47 -10.25 0.43 0.10
CA SER A 47 -10.07 1.08 1.39
C SER A 47 -10.24 0.06 2.51
N HIS A 48 -9.18 -0.16 3.25
CA HIS A 48 -9.16 -0.87 4.52
C HIS A 48 -7.94 -0.43 5.35
N PRO A 49 -7.92 -0.65 6.68
CA PRO A 49 -6.97 0.01 7.57
C PRO A 49 -5.49 -0.20 7.23
N ALA A 50 -5.09 -1.33 6.64
CA ALA A 50 -3.70 -1.59 6.27
C ALA A 50 -3.26 -0.69 5.10
N LEU A 51 -4.02 -0.67 3.99
CA LEU A 51 -3.68 0.14 2.82
C LEU A 51 -3.80 1.64 3.11
N ASP A 52 -4.82 2.05 3.90
CA ASP A 52 -4.96 3.44 4.35
C ASP A 52 -3.74 3.87 5.18
N SER A 53 -3.24 2.97 6.05
CA SER A 53 -2.02 3.20 6.84
C SER A 53 -0.78 3.37 5.97
N ALA A 54 -0.63 2.57 4.90
CA ALA A 54 0.47 2.71 3.94
C ALA A 54 0.41 4.06 3.21
N ARG A 55 -0.78 4.49 2.80
CA ARG A 55 -0.98 5.82 2.19
C ARG A 55 -0.57 6.94 3.13
N GLU A 56 -1.03 6.90 4.38
CA GLU A 56 -0.68 7.92 5.37
C GLU A 56 0.82 7.92 5.69
N GLY A 57 1.46 6.75 5.78
CA GLY A 57 2.92 6.64 5.95
C GLY A 57 3.68 7.29 4.80
N PHE A 58 3.25 7.07 3.56
CA PHE A 58 3.83 7.70 2.38
C PHE A 58 3.76 9.23 2.45
N LYS A 59 2.60 9.78 2.75
CA LYS A 59 2.38 11.24 2.89
C LYS A 59 3.20 11.81 4.05
N ALA A 60 3.32 11.06 5.15
CA ALA A 60 4.11 11.46 6.32
C ALA A 60 5.60 11.62 5.97
N ALA A 61 6.18 10.78 5.10
CA ALA A 61 7.56 10.93 4.67
C ALA A 61 7.81 12.28 3.98
N PHE A 62 6.91 12.75 3.13
CA PHE A 62 7.00 14.06 2.48
C PHE A 62 6.89 15.20 3.50
N LYS A 63 5.94 15.10 4.42
CA LYS A 63 5.75 16.08 5.50
C LYS A 63 7.01 16.20 6.38
N GLU A 64 7.58 15.08 6.81
CA GLU A 64 8.79 15.04 7.63
C GLU A 64 10.02 15.59 6.90
N ALA A 65 10.10 15.37 5.59
CA ALA A 65 11.18 15.90 4.75
C ALA A 65 10.99 17.39 4.38
N GLY A 66 9.86 18.01 4.74
CA GLY A 66 9.54 19.39 4.37
C GLY A 66 9.37 19.59 2.87
N ILE A 67 8.87 18.56 2.15
CA ILE A 67 8.67 18.58 0.70
C ILE A 67 7.20 18.80 0.40
N GLU A 68 6.89 19.83 -0.37
CA GLU A 68 5.53 20.10 -0.81
C GLU A 68 5.14 19.18 -1.98
N ALA A 69 3.96 18.56 -1.86
CA ALA A 69 3.38 17.74 -2.90
C ALA A 69 1.85 17.92 -2.94
N ASP A 70 1.29 17.86 -4.14
CA ASP A 70 -0.12 17.68 -4.38
C ASP A 70 -0.39 16.19 -4.60
N PHE A 71 -1.25 15.61 -3.76
CA PHE A 71 -1.64 14.22 -3.85
C PHE A 71 -3.01 14.09 -4.52
N ASP A 72 -3.05 13.52 -5.73
CA ASP A 72 -4.30 13.11 -6.37
C ASP A 72 -4.62 11.66 -5.95
N GLU A 73 -5.45 11.52 -4.92
CA GLU A 73 -5.77 10.23 -4.29
C GLU A 73 -7.00 9.59 -4.94
N LYS A 74 -6.86 8.36 -5.45
CA LYS A 74 -7.92 7.59 -6.09
C LYS A 74 -8.02 6.19 -5.52
N ASN A 75 -9.24 5.71 -5.36
CA ASN A 75 -9.55 4.36 -4.91
C ASN A 75 -10.26 3.59 -6.02
N ALA A 76 -9.78 2.40 -6.33
CA ALA A 76 -10.37 1.55 -7.35
C ALA A 76 -11.59 0.74 -6.85
N ASN A 77 -11.88 0.79 -5.54
CA ASN A 77 -13.02 0.12 -4.90
C ASN A 77 -13.08 -1.41 -5.16
N GLY A 78 -11.91 -2.05 -5.19
CA GLY A 78 -11.76 -3.48 -5.45
C GLY A 78 -11.77 -3.88 -6.93
N GLU A 79 -12.02 -2.93 -7.84
CA GLU A 79 -12.22 -3.21 -9.25
C GLU A 79 -10.96 -2.94 -10.10
N THR A 80 -10.40 -3.98 -10.72
CA THR A 80 -9.22 -3.83 -11.59
C THR A 80 -9.49 -2.89 -12.78
N ALA A 81 -10.72 -2.86 -13.29
CA ALA A 81 -11.10 -1.94 -14.38
C ALA A 81 -10.93 -0.47 -13.94
N ASN A 82 -11.36 -0.13 -12.73
CA ASN A 82 -11.16 1.20 -12.17
C ASN A 82 -9.68 1.52 -11.95
N ALA A 83 -8.89 0.55 -11.48
CA ALA A 83 -7.44 0.73 -11.31
C ALA A 83 -6.75 1.05 -12.65
N ASN A 84 -7.16 0.40 -13.75
CA ASN A 84 -6.69 0.73 -15.10
C ASN A 84 -7.05 2.17 -15.52
N LEU A 85 -8.31 2.59 -15.29
CA LEU A 85 -8.74 3.96 -15.61
C LEU A 85 -7.96 5.00 -14.80
N ILE A 86 -7.75 4.75 -13.51
CA ILE A 86 -6.97 5.63 -12.62
C ILE A 86 -5.54 5.77 -13.11
N ALA A 87 -4.86 4.65 -13.42
CA ALA A 87 -3.50 4.66 -13.93
C ALA A 87 -3.35 5.46 -15.22
N ASN A 88 -4.26 5.25 -16.19
CA ASN A 88 -4.26 6.01 -17.45
C ASN A 88 -4.54 7.50 -17.24
N ASN A 89 -5.39 7.85 -16.27
CA ASN A 89 -5.67 9.26 -15.93
C ASN A 89 -4.41 9.93 -15.36
N PHE A 90 -3.66 9.28 -14.47
CA PHE A 90 -2.41 9.82 -13.94
C PHE A 90 -1.36 10.04 -15.03
N VAL A 91 -1.26 9.13 -16.00
CA VAL A 91 -0.37 9.30 -17.15
C VAL A 91 -0.81 10.49 -18.00
N SER A 92 -2.10 10.61 -18.29
CA SER A 92 -2.67 11.71 -19.09
C SER A 92 -2.51 13.06 -18.39
N SER A 93 -2.64 13.09 -17.07
CA SER A 93 -2.43 14.27 -16.22
C SER A 93 -0.95 14.62 -16.04
N LYS A 94 -0.04 13.76 -16.51
CA LYS A 94 1.42 13.94 -16.37
C LYS A 94 1.84 14.14 -14.92
N GLU A 95 1.44 13.20 -14.04
CA GLU A 95 1.93 13.20 -12.66
C GLU A 95 3.46 13.05 -12.65
N ASP A 96 4.14 13.67 -11.69
CA ASP A 96 5.61 13.55 -11.53
C ASP A 96 6.00 12.14 -11.02
N LEU A 97 5.08 11.45 -10.34
CA LEU A 97 5.26 10.10 -9.79
C LEU A 97 3.89 9.46 -9.53
N ILE A 98 3.80 8.14 -9.67
CA ILE A 98 2.64 7.36 -9.25
C ILE A 98 3.01 6.51 -8.04
N PHE A 99 2.26 6.64 -6.94
CA PHE A 99 2.32 5.73 -5.80
C PHE A 99 1.18 4.73 -5.89
N ALA A 100 1.52 3.45 -5.98
CA ALA A 100 0.55 2.38 -6.17
C ALA A 100 0.50 1.42 -4.98
N ILE A 101 -0.67 1.27 -4.36
CA ILE A 101 -0.86 0.50 -3.13
C ILE A 101 -1.64 -0.78 -3.44
N ALA A 102 -1.04 -1.92 -3.14
CA ALA A 102 -1.45 -3.29 -3.43
C ALA A 102 -1.24 -3.72 -4.89
N THR A 103 -1.16 -5.05 -5.09
CA THR A 103 -0.79 -5.68 -6.36
C THR A 103 -1.72 -5.27 -7.51
N ASN A 104 -3.04 -5.33 -7.28
CA ASN A 104 -4.04 -5.05 -8.31
C ASN A 104 -4.15 -3.55 -8.68
N ALA A 105 -3.53 -2.64 -7.92
CA ALA A 105 -3.36 -1.24 -8.29
C ALA A 105 -2.00 -0.98 -8.96
N ALA A 106 -0.95 -1.68 -8.53
CA ALA A 106 0.39 -1.48 -9.06
C ALA A 106 0.59 -2.10 -10.45
N GLN A 107 -0.07 -3.22 -10.75
CA GLN A 107 -0.01 -3.82 -12.09
C GLN A 107 -0.51 -2.86 -13.18
N PRO A 108 -1.71 -2.25 -13.08
CA PRO A 108 -2.14 -1.23 -14.02
C PRO A 108 -1.21 -0.02 -14.08
N ALA A 109 -0.73 0.48 -12.94
CA ALA A 109 0.18 1.62 -12.90
C ALA A 109 1.49 1.34 -13.66
N ALA A 110 2.11 0.17 -13.41
CA ALA A 110 3.31 -0.25 -14.11
C ALA A 110 3.10 -0.51 -15.61
N GLN A 111 1.89 -0.94 -16.00
CA GLN A 111 1.55 -1.17 -17.41
C GLN A 111 1.28 0.12 -18.18
N ALA A 112 0.70 1.12 -17.52
CA ALA A 112 0.27 2.37 -18.14
C ALA A 112 1.44 3.27 -18.60
N THR A 113 2.63 3.13 -18.00
CA THR A 113 3.77 4.01 -18.30
C THR A 113 5.11 3.28 -18.20
N ASN A 114 6.07 3.75 -19.01
CA ASN A 114 7.49 3.42 -18.85
C ASN A 114 8.33 4.67 -18.47
N ASP A 115 7.72 5.85 -18.47
CA ASP A 115 8.40 7.13 -18.28
C ASP A 115 8.18 7.70 -16.88
N ILE A 116 6.91 7.67 -16.40
CA ILE A 116 6.59 8.17 -15.05
C ILE A 116 7.08 7.15 -14.02
N PRO A 117 7.86 7.58 -13.01
CA PRO A 117 8.26 6.71 -11.91
C PRO A 117 7.05 6.13 -11.18
N VAL A 118 7.06 4.83 -10.93
CA VAL A 118 6.07 4.13 -10.13
C VAL A 118 6.74 3.60 -8.86
N VAL A 119 6.27 4.05 -7.72
CA VAL A 119 6.67 3.51 -6.41
C VAL A 119 5.50 2.70 -5.86
N PHE A 120 5.76 1.46 -5.52
CA PHE A 120 4.72 0.60 -4.96
C PHE A 120 4.86 0.38 -3.45
N ALA A 121 3.76 0.02 -2.81
CA ALA A 121 3.69 -0.48 -1.44
C ALA A 121 2.73 -1.66 -1.34
N ALA A 122 2.91 -2.51 -0.33
CA ALA A 122 2.01 -3.63 -0.04
C ALA A 122 1.86 -4.60 -1.20
N ILE A 123 2.97 -5.04 -1.77
CA ILE A 123 3.01 -6.07 -2.82
C ILE A 123 3.77 -7.28 -2.31
N THR A 124 3.10 -8.40 -2.22
CA THR A 124 3.67 -9.63 -1.67
C THR A 124 4.84 -10.16 -2.49
N ASN A 125 4.73 -10.16 -3.81
CA ASN A 125 5.80 -10.62 -4.70
C ASN A 125 5.83 -9.77 -5.99
N PRO A 126 6.65 -8.72 -6.04
CA PRO A 126 6.73 -7.83 -7.21
C PRO A 126 7.16 -8.55 -8.49
N GLN A 127 7.98 -9.60 -8.35
CA GLN A 127 8.47 -10.37 -9.50
C GLN A 127 7.36 -11.22 -10.12
N SER A 128 6.61 -11.98 -9.31
CA SER A 128 5.48 -12.77 -9.80
C SER A 128 4.30 -11.90 -10.25
N ALA A 129 4.18 -10.68 -9.72
CA ALA A 129 3.22 -9.68 -10.18
C ALA A 129 3.57 -9.10 -11.58
N GLY A 130 4.78 -9.34 -12.07
CA GLY A 130 5.22 -8.88 -13.39
C GLY A 130 5.36 -7.36 -13.52
N ILE A 131 5.62 -6.66 -12.39
CA ILE A 131 5.65 -5.19 -12.36
C ILE A 131 7.06 -4.59 -12.41
N LEU A 132 8.11 -5.42 -12.26
CA LEU A 132 9.48 -4.92 -12.22
C LEU A 132 9.92 -4.42 -13.59
N LYS A 133 10.19 -3.12 -13.67
CA LYS A 133 10.68 -2.39 -14.84
C LYS A 133 11.67 -1.31 -14.38
N ASP A 134 12.38 -0.69 -15.33
CA ASP A 134 13.34 0.37 -15.03
C ASP A 134 12.74 1.60 -14.35
N ASN A 135 11.46 1.85 -14.53
CA ASN A 135 10.73 2.94 -13.88
C ASN A 135 9.96 2.53 -12.63
N VAL A 136 10.15 1.31 -12.10
CA VAL A 136 9.37 0.77 -10.97
C VAL A 136 10.27 0.36 -9.81
N THR A 137 9.95 0.81 -8.61
CA THR A 137 10.55 0.35 -7.34
C THR A 137 9.51 0.43 -6.23
N GLY A 138 9.84 0.04 -4.99
CA GLY A 138 8.93 0.17 -3.86
C GLY A 138 9.22 -0.77 -2.70
N VAL A 139 8.20 -1.07 -1.91
CA VAL A 139 8.32 -1.84 -0.67
C VAL A 139 7.32 -2.99 -0.66
N SER A 140 7.85 -4.20 -0.53
CA SER A 140 7.09 -5.45 -0.43
C SER A 140 6.66 -5.72 1.01
N ASP A 141 5.47 -6.29 1.16
CA ASP A 141 4.91 -6.80 2.41
C ASP A 141 5.04 -8.32 2.56
N ARG A 142 5.97 -8.96 1.83
CA ARG A 142 6.10 -10.42 1.85
C ARG A 142 6.29 -10.94 3.27
N MET A 143 5.44 -11.90 3.65
CA MET A 143 5.42 -12.54 4.96
C MET A 143 6.21 -13.86 4.97
N ASP A 144 6.77 -14.21 6.12
CA ASP A 144 7.25 -15.57 6.39
C ASP A 144 6.09 -16.40 6.97
N VAL A 145 5.34 -17.03 6.07
CA VAL A 145 4.15 -17.81 6.43
C VAL A 145 4.50 -19.02 7.32
N LYS A 146 5.71 -19.59 7.17
CA LYS A 146 6.18 -20.68 8.04
C LYS A 146 6.35 -20.20 9.49
N GLN A 147 6.91 -19.01 9.69
CA GLN A 147 7.04 -18.39 11.00
C GLN A 147 5.65 -18.10 11.60
N GLN A 148 4.71 -17.63 10.79
CA GLN A 148 3.32 -17.38 11.20
C GLN A 148 2.60 -18.65 11.64
N LEU A 149 2.70 -19.74 10.85
CA LEU A 149 2.15 -21.05 11.25
C LEU A 149 2.82 -21.57 12.51
N GLY A 150 4.13 -21.42 12.64
CA GLY A 150 4.87 -21.79 13.86
C GLY A 150 4.35 -21.05 15.09
N LEU A 151 4.00 -19.76 14.95
CA LEU A 151 3.39 -18.97 16.02
C LEU A 151 1.98 -19.48 16.36
N LEU A 152 1.17 -19.82 15.36
CA LEU A 152 -0.16 -20.41 15.57
C LEU A 152 -0.07 -21.73 16.36
N LEU A 153 0.87 -22.60 16.02
CA LEU A 153 1.07 -23.88 16.71
C LEU A 153 1.59 -23.72 18.14
N LYS A 154 2.27 -22.64 18.47
CA LYS A 154 2.65 -22.30 19.85
C LYS A 154 1.44 -21.93 20.70
N LEU A 155 0.38 -21.37 20.11
CA LEU A 155 -0.87 -21.05 20.83
C LEU A 155 -1.69 -22.30 21.11
N ASP A 156 -1.77 -23.20 20.14
CA ASP A 156 -2.42 -24.51 20.30
C ASP A 156 -1.75 -25.59 19.43
N SER A 157 -0.97 -26.44 20.07
CA SER A 157 -0.26 -27.57 19.42
C SER A 157 -1.18 -28.69 18.93
N LYS A 158 -2.49 -28.63 19.26
CA LYS A 158 -3.47 -29.62 18.80
C LYS A 158 -3.99 -29.31 17.40
N ILE A 159 -3.71 -28.14 16.86
CA ILE A 159 -4.10 -27.76 15.50
C ILE A 159 -3.45 -28.72 14.51
N LYS A 160 -4.25 -29.37 13.67
CA LYS A 160 -3.85 -30.29 12.60
C LYS A 160 -4.37 -29.87 11.24
N THR A 161 -5.44 -29.09 11.21
CA THR A 161 -6.09 -28.63 9.99
C THR A 161 -6.33 -27.12 10.07
N VAL A 162 -5.75 -26.39 9.12
CA VAL A 162 -5.90 -24.93 9.01
C VAL A 162 -6.69 -24.61 7.74
N GLY A 163 -7.75 -23.86 7.91
CA GLY A 163 -8.52 -23.32 6.80
C GLY A 163 -7.89 -22.05 6.26
N VAL A 164 -7.97 -21.81 4.95
CA VAL A 164 -7.58 -20.55 4.34
C VAL A 164 -8.72 -20.01 3.49
N LEU A 165 -9.07 -18.74 3.70
CA LEU A 165 -10.07 -18.00 2.92
C LEU A 165 -9.36 -16.93 2.11
N TYR A 166 -9.55 -16.90 0.79
CA TYR A 166 -8.88 -15.94 -0.07
C TYR A 166 -9.66 -15.64 -1.35
N ASN A 167 -9.41 -14.48 -1.93
CA ASN A 167 -9.92 -14.10 -3.24
C ASN A 167 -9.04 -14.67 -4.35
N SER A 168 -9.59 -15.58 -5.16
CA SER A 168 -8.85 -16.21 -6.25
C SER A 168 -8.53 -15.29 -7.43
N SER A 169 -9.07 -14.07 -7.47
CA SER A 169 -8.69 -13.05 -8.45
C SER A 169 -7.49 -12.20 -8.00
N GLU A 170 -7.06 -12.30 -6.73
CA GLU A 170 -5.90 -11.59 -6.20
C GLU A 170 -4.63 -12.43 -6.30
N GLN A 171 -3.64 -11.93 -7.03
CA GLN A 171 -2.38 -12.63 -7.26
C GLN A 171 -1.52 -12.71 -5.98
N ASN A 172 -1.52 -11.66 -5.14
CA ASN A 172 -0.90 -11.66 -3.81
C ASN A 172 -1.42 -12.80 -2.94
N SER A 173 -2.73 -13.02 -2.92
CA SER A 173 -3.36 -14.08 -2.12
C SER A 173 -2.97 -15.47 -2.60
N LYS A 174 -2.95 -15.71 -3.91
CA LYS A 174 -2.47 -16.98 -4.48
C LYS A 174 -1.04 -17.30 -4.08
N VAL A 175 -0.13 -16.32 -4.11
CA VAL A 175 1.27 -16.52 -3.69
C VAL A 175 1.33 -16.93 -2.22
N GLN A 176 0.59 -16.24 -1.34
CA GLN A 176 0.58 -16.56 0.10
C GLN A 176 -0.05 -17.93 0.39
N VAL A 177 -1.09 -18.32 -0.36
CA VAL A 177 -1.71 -19.65 -0.22
C VAL A 177 -0.72 -20.75 -0.62
N GLU A 178 0.06 -20.56 -1.67
CA GLU A 178 1.12 -21.51 -2.04
C GLU A 178 2.24 -21.56 -0.98
N ASP A 179 2.69 -20.39 -0.46
CA ASP A 179 3.65 -20.32 0.64
C ASP A 179 3.07 -21.04 1.90
N LEU A 180 1.77 -20.88 2.18
CA LEU A 180 1.07 -21.54 3.29
C LEU A 180 1.06 -23.07 3.13
N LYS A 181 0.73 -23.57 1.94
CA LYS A 181 0.70 -25.02 1.65
C LYS A 181 2.09 -25.64 1.79
N ASN A 182 3.11 -24.96 1.30
CA ASN A 182 4.49 -25.41 1.43
C ASN A 182 4.93 -25.46 2.90
N ALA A 183 4.67 -24.41 3.67
CA ALA A 183 4.98 -24.35 5.09
C ALA A 183 4.18 -25.40 5.89
N ALA A 184 2.91 -25.60 5.58
CA ALA A 184 2.04 -26.58 6.23
C ALA A 184 2.54 -28.01 6.01
N LYS A 185 2.98 -28.34 4.80
CA LYS A 185 3.59 -29.65 4.49
C LYS A 185 4.81 -29.94 5.37
N GLU A 186 5.67 -28.94 5.58
CA GLU A 186 6.86 -29.08 6.43
C GLU A 186 6.49 -29.24 7.92
N LEU A 187 5.38 -28.64 8.36
CA LEU A 187 4.92 -28.67 9.74
C LEU A 187 3.91 -29.81 10.03
N GLY A 188 3.57 -30.61 9.05
CA GLY A 188 2.60 -31.72 9.18
C GLY A 188 1.16 -31.23 9.41
N ILE A 189 0.78 -30.09 8.83
CA ILE A 189 -0.55 -29.49 8.91
C ILE A 189 -1.30 -29.71 7.59
N ASN A 190 -2.60 -30.05 7.68
CA ASN A 190 -3.49 -30.08 6.53
C ASN A 190 -4.06 -28.69 6.22
N ILE A 191 -4.16 -28.33 4.94
CA ILE A 191 -4.80 -27.09 4.50
C ILE A 191 -6.13 -27.38 3.82
N VAL A 192 -7.18 -26.67 4.25
CA VAL A 192 -8.50 -26.64 3.61
C VAL A 192 -8.68 -25.28 2.97
N GLU A 193 -8.70 -25.25 1.64
CA GLU A 193 -8.85 -24.01 0.88
C GLU A 193 -10.31 -23.69 0.58
N LYS A 194 -10.71 -22.45 0.80
CA LYS A 194 -11.97 -21.87 0.30
C LYS A 194 -11.62 -20.59 -0.46
N SER A 195 -11.78 -20.63 -1.77
CA SER A 195 -11.60 -19.46 -2.62
C SER A 195 -12.95 -18.80 -2.90
N ILE A 196 -12.91 -17.49 -3.01
CA ILE A 196 -14.05 -16.63 -3.34
C ILE A 196 -13.63 -15.67 -4.45
N VAL A 197 -14.59 -15.00 -5.05
CA VAL A 197 -14.38 -13.87 -5.97
C VAL A 197 -15.24 -12.66 -5.59
N GLN A 198 -16.25 -12.85 -4.73
CA GLN A 198 -17.17 -11.80 -4.29
C GLN A 198 -17.43 -11.89 -2.79
N ALA A 199 -17.67 -10.73 -2.16
CA ALA A 199 -17.90 -10.64 -0.71
C ALA A 199 -19.13 -11.42 -0.22
N ASN A 200 -20.15 -11.57 -1.04
CA ASN A 200 -21.37 -12.33 -0.68
C ASN A 200 -21.16 -13.86 -0.54
N GLU A 201 -20.04 -14.38 -1.02
CA GLU A 201 -19.66 -15.79 -0.87
C GLU A 201 -19.02 -16.08 0.51
N ILE A 202 -18.48 -15.04 1.17
CA ILE A 202 -17.71 -15.17 2.42
C ILE A 202 -18.49 -15.82 3.54
N PRO A 203 -19.76 -15.47 3.84
CA PRO A 203 -20.48 -16.06 4.97
C PRO A 203 -20.56 -17.59 4.88
N GLN A 204 -20.83 -18.13 3.69
CA GLN A 204 -20.92 -19.56 3.47
C GLN A 204 -19.54 -20.23 3.52
N ALA A 205 -18.52 -19.59 2.95
CA ALA A 205 -17.15 -20.10 3.00
C ALA A 205 -16.63 -20.21 4.43
N VAL A 206 -16.89 -19.22 5.28
CA VAL A 206 -16.54 -19.24 6.71
C VAL A 206 -17.32 -20.33 7.46
N ASP A 207 -18.63 -20.49 7.20
CA ASP A 207 -19.44 -21.55 7.82
C ASP A 207 -18.93 -22.96 7.49
N ASN A 208 -18.34 -23.14 6.30
CA ASN A 208 -17.67 -24.38 5.93
C ASN A 208 -16.35 -24.55 6.68
N LEU A 209 -15.50 -23.50 6.69
CA LEU A 209 -14.20 -23.56 7.36
C LEU A 209 -14.30 -23.84 8.85
N VAL A 210 -15.23 -23.22 9.57
CA VAL A 210 -15.39 -23.44 11.02
C VAL A 210 -15.81 -24.89 11.35
N ARG A 211 -16.46 -25.59 10.43
CA ARG A 211 -16.84 -27.01 10.59
C ARG A 211 -15.69 -27.96 10.24
N GLU A 212 -14.87 -27.61 9.25
CA GLU A 212 -13.89 -28.51 8.63
C GLU A 212 -12.49 -28.35 9.21
N THR A 213 -12.22 -27.30 10.01
CA THR A 213 -10.85 -26.94 10.42
C THR A 213 -10.74 -26.60 11.91
N ASP A 214 -9.50 -26.66 12.42
CA ASP A 214 -9.18 -26.32 13.81
C ASP A 214 -8.94 -24.81 13.99
N ALA A 215 -8.36 -24.15 12.97
CA ALA A 215 -8.10 -22.72 12.93
C ALA A 215 -8.23 -22.20 11.50
N ILE A 216 -8.33 -20.89 11.36
CA ILE A 216 -8.42 -20.20 10.05
C ILE A 216 -7.24 -19.25 9.91
N TYR A 217 -6.58 -19.29 8.75
CA TYR A 217 -5.55 -18.33 8.33
C TYR A 217 -6.14 -17.39 7.26
N LEU A 218 -5.97 -16.09 7.47
CA LEU A 218 -6.36 -15.06 6.51
C LEU A 218 -5.09 -14.44 5.90
N PRO A 219 -4.83 -14.61 4.61
CA PRO A 219 -3.72 -13.94 3.94
C PRO A 219 -3.94 -12.42 3.87
N THR A 220 -2.96 -11.66 3.39
CA THR A 220 -3.13 -10.23 3.09
C THR A 220 -3.94 -10.05 1.80
N ASP A 221 -5.22 -10.36 1.89
CA ASP A 221 -6.22 -10.34 0.83
C ASP A 221 -7.12 -9.11 1.00
N ASN A 222 -7.22 -8.29 -0.04
CA ASN A 222 -7.92 -7.00 0.08
C ASN A 222 -9.43 -7.15 0.23
N LEU A 223 -10.03 -8.16 -0.42
CA LEU A 223 -11.46 -8.44 -0.27
C LEU A 223 -11.76 -8.98 1.14
N VAL A 224 -10.96 -9.93 1.61
CA VAL A 224 -11.07 -10.50 2.97
C VAL A 224 -10.86 -9.42 4.03
N ALA A 225 -9.85 -8.57 3.88
CA ALA A 225 -9.56 -7.47 4.81
C ALA A 225 -10.71 -6.46 4.91
N SER A 226 -11.42 -6.20 3.80
CA SER A 226 -12.54 -5.25 3.78
C SER A 226 -13.76 -5.69 4.61
N VAL A 227 -13.87 -6.98 4.92
CA VAL A 227 -14.99 -7.58 5.67
C VAL A 227 -14.54 -8.49 6.82
N VAL A 228 -13.33 -8.28 7.32
CA VAL A 228 -12.68 -9.15 8.29
C VAL A 228 -13.52 -9.38 9.55
N SER A 229 -14.22 -8.37 10.05
CA SER A 229 -15.06 -8.50 11.27
C SER A 229 -16.16 -9.55 11.11
N LEU A 230 -16.80 -9.64 9.93
CA LEU A 230 -17.78 -10.68 9.65
C LEU A 230 -17.18 -12.09 9.78
N ILE A 231 -15.95 -12.27 9.31
CA ILE A 231 -15.23 -13.55 9.34
C ILE A 231 -14.86 -13.92 10.77
N THR A 232 -14.28 -12.97 11.50
CA THR A 232 -13.79 -13.18 12.86
C THR A 232 -14.92 -13.39 13.87
N ASP A 233 -16.04 -12.68 13.72
CA ASP A 233 -17.23 -12.87 14.56
C ASP A 233 -17.78 -14.30 14.44
N LYS A 234 -17.96 -14.80 13.21
CA LYS A 234 -18.42 -16.17 12.96
C LYS A 234 -17.43 -17.21 13.51
N ALA A 235 -16.12 -17.03 13.27
CA ALA A 235 -15.10 -17.96 13.74
C ALA A 235 -15.00 -17.96 15.27
N THR A 236 -15.04 -16.78 15.91
CA THR A 236 -15.00 -16.64 17.38
C THR A 236 -16.25 -17.26 18.05
N ALA A 237 -17.43 -17.07 17.46
CA ALA A 237 -18.66 -17.73 17.92
C ALA A 237 -18.55 -19.27 17.86
N ALA A 238 -17.84 -19.79 16.85
CA ALA A 238 -17.54 -21.22 16.71
C ALA A 238 -16.30 -21.67 17.51
N LYS A 239 -15.74 -20.82 18.37
CA LYS A 239 -14.52 -21.08 19.16
C LYS A 239 -13.29 -21.43 18.32
N LYS A 240 -13.18 -20.87 17.11
CA LYS A 240 -12.02 -21.10 16.23
C LYS A 240 -11.04 -19.93 16.31
N ILE A 241 -9.75 -20.25 16.33
CA ILE A 241 -8.70 -19.24 16.22
C ILE A 241 -8.67 -18.74 14.78
N VAL A 242 -8.65 -17.43 14.61
CA VAL A 242 -8.30 -16.76 13.35
C VAL A 242 -6.92 -16.15 13.49
N PHE A 243 -5.97 -16.62 12.67
CA PHE A 243 -4.67 -15.99 12.48
C PHE A 243 -4.77 -14.99 11.32
N GLY A 244 -4.52 -13.72 11.58
CA GLY A 244 -4.54 -12.69 10.55
C GLY A 244 -3.18 -12.52 9.87
N GLY A 245 -3.15 -12.33 8.57
CA GLY A 245 -1.92 -12.01 7.83
C GLY A 245 -1.33 -10.63 8.20
N GLU A 246 -2.14 -9.75 8.80
CA GLU A 246 -1.75 -8.38 9.13
C GLU A 246 -2.43 -7.84 10.38
N ALA A 247 -1.88 -6.73 10.94
CA ALA A 247 -2.40 -6.13 12.17
C ALA A 247 -3.84 -5.60 12.04
N ALA A 248 -4.27 -5.20 10.84
CA ALA A 248 -5.64 -4.77 10.60
C ALA A 248 -6.65 -5.91 10.81
N HIS A 249 -6.30 -7.14 10.46
CA HIS A 249 -7.13 -8.31 10.75
C HIS A 249 -7.33 -8.52 12.25
N VAL A 250 -6.30 -8.28 13.05
CA VAL A 250 -6.37 -8.41 14.52
C VAL A 250 -7.27 -7.32 15.12
N LYS A 251 -7.16 -6.09 14.63
CA LYS A 251 -8.09 -5.01 15.03
C LYS A 251 -9.53 -5.32 14.61
N GLY A 252 -9.73 -6.07 13.53
CA GLY A 252 -11.02 -6.56 13.08
C GLY A 252 -11.46 -7.88 13.72
N GLY A 253 -10.82 -8.34 14.82
CA GLY A 253 -11.24 -9.47 15.62
C GLY A 253 -10.44 -10.77 15.46
N ALA A 254 -9.46 -10.87 14.54
CA ALA A 254 -8.56 -12.02 14.51
C ALA A 254 -7.76 -12.08 15.82
N LEU A 255 -7.39 -13.30 16.27
CA LEU A 255 -6.71 -13.46 17.54
C LEU A 255 -5.32 -12.84 17.55
N ILE A 256 -4.53 -13.12 16.53
CA ILE A 256 -3.11 -12.77 16.48
C ILE A 256 -2.62 -12.62 15.05
N THR A 257 -1.58 -11.82 14.88
CA THR A 257 -0.73 -11.78 13.68
C THR A 257 0.73 -11.68 14.08
N GLN A 258 1.60 -12.05 13.16
CA GLN A 258 2.98 -11.62 13.10
C GLN A 258 3.25 -11.07 11.71
N GLY A 259 3.53 -9.78 11.62
CA GLY A 259 3.55 -9.07 10.36
C GLY A 259 4.49 -7.89 10.32
N VAL A 260 4.22 -7.02 9.37
CA VAL A 260 4.92 -5.78 9.10
C VAL A 260 4.03 -4.58 9.38
N SER A 261 4.62 -3.43 9.66
CA SER A 261 3.89 -2.17 9.78
C SER A 261 3.60 -1.60 8.39
N TYR A 262 2.34 -1.52 8.01
CA TYR A 262 1.94 -0.90 6.74
C TYR A 262 2.22 0.60 6.71
N TYR A 263 2.17 1.27 7.87
CA TYR A 263 2.60 2.66 7.98
C TYR A 263 4.10 2.82 7.63
N GLU A 264 4.95 1.95 8.17
CA GLU A 264 6.39 1.99 7.88
C GLU A 264 6.69 1.56 6.43
N ILE A 265 5.94 0.62 5.85
CA ILE A 265 5.99 0.27 4.42
C ILE A 265 5.74 1.53 3.58
N GLY A 266 4.65 2.25 3.86
CA GLY A 266 4.31 3.48 3.15
C GLY A 266 5.35 4.58 3.35
N LYS A 267 5.84 4.76 4.57
CA LYS A 267 6.88 5.74 4.89
C LYS A 267 8.19 5.47 4.16
N GLU A 268 8.60 4.21 4.08
CA GLU A 268 9.80 3.82 3.34
C GLU A 268 9.61 4.02 1.82
N ALA A 269 8.42 3.70 1.28
CA ALA A 269 8.08 4.00 -0.11
C ALA A 269 8.11 5.51 -0.38
N GLY A 270 7.64 6.34 0.56
CA GLY A 270 7.73 7.79 0.48
C GLY A 270 9.17 8.31 0.45
N LYS A 271 10.07 7.72 1.23
CA LYS A 271 11.51 8.06 1.17
C LYS A 271 12.10 7.72 -0.20
N MET A 272 11.73 6.57 -0.79
CA MET A 272 12.16 6.20 -2.15
C MET A 272 11.64 7.20 -3.19
N ALA A 273 10.38 7.63 -3.08
CA ALA A 273 9.79 8.64 -3.94
C ALA A 273 10.53 9.98 -3.84
N ILE A 274 10.94 10.38 -2.65
CA ILE A 274 11.73 11.59 -2.40
C ILE A 274 13.11 11.49 -3.06
N GLU A 275 13.78 10.34 -2.96
CA GLU A 275 15.06 10.11 -3.64
C GLU A 275 14.93 10.28 -5.17
N ILE A 276 13.82 9.83 -5.73
CA ILE A 276 13.53 9.98 -7.16
C ILE A 276 13.24 11.45 -7.51
N LEU A 277 12.30 12.08 -6.81
CA LEU A 277 11.78 13.39 -7.18
C LEU A 277 12.75 14.53 -6.87
N LYS A 278 13.40 14.50 -5.69
CA LYS A 278 14.27 15.56 -5.21
C LYS A 278 15.72 15.35 -5.60
N ASN A 279 16.21 14.11 -5.50
CA ASN A 279 17.62 13.79 -5.71
C ASN A 279 17.92 13.27 -7.12
N GLY A 280 16.89 13.08 -7.96
CA GLY A 280 17.02 12.70 -9.36
C GLY A 280 17.47 11.25 -9.59
N LYS A 281 17.39 10.37 -8.57
CA LYS A 281 17.69 8.95 -8.73
C LYS A 281 16.67 8.30 -9.65
N LYS A 282 17.13 7.37 -10.48
CA LYS A 282 16.22 6.55 -11.29
C LYS A 282 15.67 5.40 -10.43
N PRO A 283 14.40 4.99 -10.61
CA PRO A 283 13.85 3.84 -9.90
C PRO A 283 14.69 2.56 -10.04
N ALA A 284 15.29 2.32 -11.22
CA ALA A 284 16.19 1.19 -11.46
C ALA A 284 17.46 1.19 -10.56
N GLU A 285 17.84 2.34 -10.01
CA GLU A 285 18.99 2.48 -9.09
C GLU A 285 18.58 2.24 -7.63
N ILE A 286 17.27 2.10 -7.37
CA ILE A 286 16.70 1.88 -6.03
C ILE A 286 16.12 0.48 -6.00
N GLN A 287 16.85 -0.46 -5.40
CA GLN A 287 16.33 -1.82 -5.22
C GLN A 287 15.08 -1.80 -4.35
N PHE A 288 14.03 -2.52 -4.75
CA PHE A 288 12.87 -2.67 -3.88
C PHE A 288 13.23 -3.38 -2.57
N LYS A 289 12.51 -3.08 -1.50
CA LYS A 289 12.76 -3.60 -0.15
C LYS A 289 11.63 -4.51 0.31
N THR A 290 11.98 -5.44 1.20
CA THR A 290 11.01 -6.18 2.02
C THR A 290 11.24 -5.76 3.48
N MET A 291 10.15 -5.45 4.19
CA MET A 291 10.23 -5.05 5.60
C MET A 291 10.37 -6.27 6.52
N PRO A 292 11.07 -6.14 7.66
CA PRO A 292 11.18 -7.23 8.62
C PRO A 292 9.85 -7.50 9.34
N LEU A 293 9.57 -8.78 9.65
CA LEU A 293 8.42 -9.22 10.46
C LEU A 293 8.71 -8.97 11.94
N ASN A 294 8.44 -7.79 12.43
CA ASN A 294 8.75 -7.37 13.79
C ASN A 294 7.53 -7.01 14.65
N GLU A 295 6.33 -7.07 14.09
CA GLU A 295 5.10 -6.78 14.82
C GLU A 295 4.35 -8.07 15.17
N ILE A 296 4.19 -8.35 16.47
CA ILE A 296 3.22 -9.33 16.96
C ILE A 296 2.09 -8.54 17.59
N VAL A 297 0.88 -8.68 17.03
CA VAL A 297 -0.31 -8.00 17.54
C VAL A 297 -1.34 -9.04 17.96
N VAL A 298 -1.98 -8.85 19.10
CA VAL A 298 -2.96 -9.76 19.69
C VAL A 298 -4.22 -8.99 20.07
N ASN A 299 -5.39 -9.53 19.73
CA ASN A 299 -6.67 -9.01 20.17
C ASN A 299 -7.01 -9.56 21.56
N GLY A 300 -7.01 -8.66 22.57
CA GLY A 300 -7.26 -9.03 23.96
C GLY A 300 -8.71 -9.51 24.22
N ASN A 301 -9.69 -8.96 23.48
CA ASN A 301 -11.09 -9.38 23.61
C ASN A 301 -11.29 -10.80 23.05
N THR A 302 -10.73 -11.07 21.87
CA THR A 302 -10.77 -12.39 21.23
C THR A 302 -10.02 -13.42 22.08
N LEU A 303 -8.84 -13.06 22.60
CA LEU A 303 -8.06 -13.90 23.52
C LEU A 303 -8.89 -14.37 24.71
N LYS A 304 -9.57 -13.40 25.37
CA LYS A 304 -10.46 -13.67 26.51
C LYS A 304 -11.65 -14.53 26.11
N THR A 305 -12.29 -14.23 24.99
CA THR A 305 -13.48 -14.95 24.51
C THR A 305 -13.18 -16.41 24.17
N LEU A 306 -12.00 -16.67 23.61
CA LEU A 306 -11.54 -18.01 23.29
C LEU A 306 -10.98 -18.76 24.51
N GLY A 307 -10.65 -18.07 25.60
CA GLY A 307 -10.07 -18.65 26.81
C GLY A 307 -8.62 -19.10 26.61
N ILE A 308 -7.88 -18.43 25.73
CA ILE A 308 -6.49 -18.78 25.39
C ILE A 308 -5.53 -17.98 26.26
N SER A 309 -4.46 -18.63 26.75
CA SER A 309 -3.36 -17.99 27.43
C SER A 309 -2.16 -17.86 26.49
N LEU A 310 -1.57 -16.68 26.42
CA LEU A 310 -0.39 -16.46 25.60
C LEU A 310 0.85 -17.08 26.29
N PRO A 311 1.70 -17.80 25.56
CA PRO A 311 3.05 -18.13 26.02
C PRO A 311 3.85 -16.87 26.42
N GLU A 312 4.70 -16.96 27.44
CA GLU A 312 5.41 -15.80 27.98
C GLU A 312 6.34 -15.14 26.94
N ASP A 313 6.95 -15.92 26.05
CA ASP A 313 7.78 -15.42 24.95
C ASP A 313 7.01 -14.59 23.91
N ILE A 314 5.74 -14.90 23.71
CA ILE A 314 4.82 -14.14 22.85
C ILE A 314 4.34 -12.90 23.59
N LYS A 315 3.87 -13.06 24.82
CA LYS A 315 3.34 -11.99 25.66
C LYS A 315 4.33 -10.85 25.87
N ALA A 316 5.61 -11.17 26.02
CA ALA A 316 6.68 -10.19 26.19
C ALA A 316 6.92 -9.30 24.95
N LYS A 317 6.50 -9.74 23.75
CA LYS A 317 6.74 -9.04 22.48
C LYS A 317 5.46 -8.52 21.83
N ALA A 318 4.30 -9.01 22.29
CA ALA A 318 3.03 -8.72 21.64
C ALA A 318 2.48 -7.34 22.06
N GLN A 319 2.01 -6.60 21.08
CA GLN A 319 1.13 -5.46 21.29
C GLN A 319 -0.30 -5.98 21.47
N ILE A 320 -0.90 -5.73 22.62
CA ILE A 320 -2.30 -6.10 22.86
C ILE A 320 -3.20 -4.95 22.41
N VAL A 321 -4.13 -5.25 21.50
CA VAL A 321 -5.19 -4.33 21.06
C VAL A 321 -6.55 -4.82 21.56
N GLN A 322 -7.54 -3.93 21.57
CA GLN A 322 -8.91 -4.23 22.01
C GLN A 322 -9.88 -4.19 20.83
#